data_f76ed46fca81f9688b87bf850d35c227
#
_entry.id   f76ed46fca81f9688b87bf850d35c227
#
_cell.length_a   1.000
_cell.length_b   1.000
_cell.length_c   1.000
_cell.angle_alpha   90.00
_cell.angle_beta   90.00
_cell.angle_gamma   90.00
#
_symmetry.space_group_name_H-M   'P 1'
#
loop_
_entity.id
_entity.type
_entity.pdbx_description
1 polymer ?
#
loop_
_entity_poly.entity_id
_entity_poly.type
_entity_poly.pdbx_seq_one_letter_code
_entity_poly.pdbx_strand_id
1 'polypeptide(L)'
;MINIKIMCVGKIKDKNLLSLINEYQKIISKYAKLEIIDVEDEKIPSSLSSMDMENIKEKESNKIINKLEKLNKPYIIALDLSGNELTSPEFSDKIQNIALNGYSTIVFLIGGSLGMSSKLIQMSNYKVCFSKLTF
;
A
#
# COMPACT_ATOMS: atom_id res chain seq x y z
N MET A 1 18.04 -4.16 9.99
CA MET A 1 16.97 -4.79 9.21
C MET A 1 15.95 -3.73 8.83
N ILE A 2 15.62 -3.64 7.56
CA ILE A 2 14.68 -2.64 7.08
C ILE A 2 13.26 -2.95 7.57
N ASN A 3 12.48 -1.90 7.87
CA ASN A 3 11.06 -2.03 8.22
C ASN A 3 10.22 -1.87 6.95
N ILE A 4 9.35 -2.82 6.71
CA ILE A 4 8.41 -2.76 5.59
C ILE A 4 7.00 -2.76 6.17
N LYS A 5 6.20 -1.79 5.78
CA LYS A 5 4.80 -1.69 6.18
C LYS A 5 3.93 -1.74 4.93
N ILE A 6 2.88 -2.55 4.99
CA ILE A 6 1.86 -2.58 3.95
C ILE A 6 0.61 -1.97 4.58
N MET A 7 0.22 -0.81 4.08
CA MET A 7 -1.01 -0.13 4.53
C MET A 7 -2.08 -0.34 3.47
N CYS A 8 -3.19 -0.93 3.87
CA CYS A 8 -4.27 -1.25 2.96
C CYS A 8 -5.62 -0.88 3.54
N VAL A 9 -6.61 -0.73 2.65
CA VAL A 9 -7.99 -0.45 3.02
C VAL A 9 -8.76 -1.77 3.04
N GLY A 10 -9.42 -2.05 4.17
CA GLY A 10 -10.18 -3.26 4.37
C GLY A 10 -9.36 -4.43 4.86
N LYS A 11 -10.04 -5.41 5.42
CA LYS A 11 -9.42 -6.63 5.94
C LYS A 11 -9.67 -7.80 5.01
N ILE A 12 -8.67 -8.65 4.86
CA ILE A 12 -8.84 -9.92 4.16
C ILE A 12 -9.52 -10.90 5.11
N LYS A 13 -10.70 -11.38 4.71
CA LYS A 13 -11.52 -12.29 5.51
C LYS A 13 -11.38 -13.75 5.09
N ASP A 14 -10.91 -14.01 3.88
CA ASP A 14 -10.71 -15.36 3.38
C ASP A 14 -9.59 -16.07 4.14
N LYS A 15 -9.93 -17.19 4.75
CA LYS A 15 -8.98 -17.94 5.58
C LYS A 15 -7.80 -18.50 4.78
N ASN A 16 -8.03 -18.90 3.53
CA ASN A 16 -6.98 -19.44 2.68
C ASN A 16 -5.98 -18.36 2.29
N LEU A 17 -6.47 -17.16 1.96
CA LEU A 17 -5.60 -16.01 1.66
C LEU A 17 -4.81 -15.57 2.89
N LEU A 18 -5.45 -15.52 4.06
CA LEU A 18 -4.77 -15.19 5.32
C LEU A 18 -3.65 -16.19 5.63
N SER A 19 -3.91 -17.47 5.44
CA SER A 19 -2.91 -18.52 5.65
C SER A 19 -1.71 -18.32 4.73
N LEU A 20 -1.96 -18.01 3.45
CA LEU A 20 -0.90 -17.76 2.47
C LEU A 20 -0.10 -16.49 2.82
N ILE A 21 -0.76 -15.44 3.22
CA ILE A 21 -0.10 -14.20 3.67
C ILE A 21 0.81 -14.49 4.86
N ASN A 22 0.33 -15.27 5.83
CA ASN A 22 1.13 -15.63 7.00
C ASN A 22 2.39 -16.40 6.61
N GLU A 23 2.30 -17.29 5.62
CA GLU A 23 3.47 -18.02 5.12
C GLU A 23 4.50 -17.07 4.51
N TYR A 24 4.06 -16.13 3.66
CA TYR A 24 4.95 -15.13 3.07
C TYR A 24 5.55 -14.21 4.11
N GLN A 25 4.79 -13.81 5.12
CA GLN A 25 5.31 -13.01 6.22
C GLN A 25 6.45 -13.73 6.95
N LYS A 26 6.32 -15.02 7.18
CA LYS A 26 7.38 -15.81 7.81
C LYS A 26 8.65 -15.84 6.96
N ILE A 27 8.51 -16.01 5.66
CA ILE A 27 9.65 -16.02 4.74
C ILE A 27 10.35 -14.64 4.74
N ILE A 28 9.57 -13.57 4.64
CA ILE A 28 10.10 -12.20 4.60
C ILE A 28 10.74 -11.80 5.93
N SER A 29 10.24 -12.33 7.04
CA SER A 29 10.75 -11.98 8.38
C SER A 29 12.24 -12.26 8.57
N LYS A 30 12.82 -13.11 7.74
CA LYS A 30 14.26 -13.38 7.75
C LYS A 30 15.09 -12.22 7.20
N TYR A 31 14.47 -11.35 6.40
CA TYR A 31 15.15 -10.29 5.65
C TYR A 31 14.69 -8.89 6.03
N ALA A 32 13.46 -8.76 6.51
CA ALA A 32 12.86 -7.47 6.83
C ALA A 32 11.84 -7.63 7.95
N LYS A 33 11.59 -6.54 8.68
CA LYS A 33 10.52 -6.51 9.66
C LYS A 33 9.24 -6.04 8.93
N LEU A 34 8.34 -6.98 8.67
CA LEU A 34 7.11 -6.72 7.92
C LEU A 34 5.93 -6.55 8.87
N GLU A 35 5.18 -5.48 8.67
CA GLU A 35 3.94 -5.21 9.37
C GLU A 35 2.85 -4.87 8.35
N ILE A 36 1.68 -5.51 8.49
CA ILE A 36 0.51 -5.22 7.66
C ILE A 36 -0.47 -4.42 8.51
N ILE A 37 -0.80 -3.22 8.05
CA ILE A 37 -1.69 -2.29 8.74
C ILE A 37 -2.90 -2.08 7.86
N ASP A 38 -4.07 -2.53 8.32
CA ASP A 38 -5.31 -2.26 7.60
C ASP A 38 -6.07 -1.08 8.25
N VAL A 39 -6.75 -0.32 7.41
CA VAL A 39 -7.71 0.69 7.86
C VAL A 39 -9.10 0.25 7.43
N GLU A 40 -10.11 0.63 8.19
CA GLU A 40 -11.47 0.24 7.90
C GLU A 40 -11.95 0.86 6.60
N ASP A 41 -12.55 0.04 5.74
CA ASP A 41 -13.17 0.51 4.51
C ASP A 41 -14.50 1.20 4.81
N GLU A 42 -14.86 2.16 3.94
CA GLU A 42 -16.15 2.84 4.03
C GLU A 42 -17.21 2.01 3.29
N LYS A 43 -18.45 2.08 3.81
CA LYS A 43 -19.57 1.40 3.15
C LYS A 43 -19.88 2.07 1.82
N ILE A 44 -20.06 1.24 0.79
CA ILE A 44 -20.44 1.70 -0.54
C ILE A 44 -21.97 1.68 -0.61
N PRO A 45 -22.63 2.84 -0.82
CA PRO A 45 -24.10 2.87 -0.95
C PRO A 45 -24.55 2.18 -2.23
N SER A 46 -25.82 1.78 -2.28
CA SER A 46 -26.40 1.05 -3.41
C SER A 46 -26.46 1.87 -4.70
N SER A 47 -26.51 3.21 -4.59
CA SER A 47 -26.38 4.09 -5.76
C SER A 47 -25.26 5.08 -5.48
N LEU A 48 -24.23 5.04 -6.34
CA LEU A 48 -23.06 5.90 -6.23
C LEU A 48 -23.14 7.05 -7.22
N SER A 49 -23.09 8.28 -6.70
CA SER A 49 -22.76 9.44 -7.52
C SER A 49 -21.23 9.59 -7.61
N SER A 50 -20.76 10.41 -8.54
CA SER A 50 -19.33 10.73 -8.64
C SER A 50 -18.82 11.39 -7.36
N MET A 51 -19.65 12.22 -6.72
CA MET A 51 -19.30 12.87 -5.47
C MET A 51 -19.21 11.86 -4.32
N ASP A 52 -20.10 10.86 -4.28
CA ASP A 52 -20.05 9.79 -3.27
C ASP A 52 -18.77 8.98 -3.38
N MET A 53 -18.34 8.67 -4.60
CA MET A 53 -17.09 7.94 -4.84
C MET A 53 -15.89 8.73 -4.35
N GLU A 54 -15.83 10.02 -4.64
CA GLU A 54 -14.74 10.88 -4.17
C GLU A 54 -14.72 11.00 -2.65
N ASN A 55 -15.88 11.14 -2.03
CA ASN A 55 -15.97 11.24 -0.56
C ASN A 55 -15.50 9.96 0.13
N ILE A 56 -15.90 8.80 -0.39
CA ILE A 56 -15.48 7.50 0.15
C ILE A 56 -13.97 7.36 0.01
N LYS A 57 -13.45 7.63 -1.17
CA LYS A 57 -12.02 7.54 -1.46
C LYS A 57 -11.20 8.46 -0.56
N GLU A 58 -11.66 9.69 -0.33
CA GLU A 58 -11.00 10.64 0.56
C GLU A 58 -11.01 10.19 2.01
N LYS A 59 -12.15 9.68 2.49
CA LYS A 59 -12.25 9.19 3.87
C LYS A 59 -11.31 8.02 4.12
N GLU A 60 -11.29 7.06 3.22
CA GLU A 60 -10.38 5.91 3.32
C GLU A 60 -8.92 6.35 3.25
N SER A 61 -8.61 7.23 2.31
CA SER A 61 -7.24 7.74 2.14
C SER A 61 -6.77 8.55 3.33
N ASN A 62 -7.65 9.35 3.95
CA ASN A 62 -7.30 10.13 5.13
C ASN A 62 -6.94 9.25 6.34
N LYS A 63 -7.56 8.09 6.46
CA LYS A 63 -7.20 7.11 7.51
C LYS A 63 -5.75 6.63 7.34
N ILE A 64 -5.34 6.41 6.10
CA ILE A 64 -3.96 6.03 5.77
C ILE A 64 -3.01 7.20 6.02
N ILE A 65 -3.37 8.39 5.56
CA ILE A 65 -2.56 9.60 5.75
C ILE A 65 -2.27 9.84 7.22
N ASN A 66 -3.27 9.70 8.08
CA ASN A 66 -3.10 9.86 9.53
C ASN A 66 -2.06 8.90 10.10
N LYS A 67 -2.01 7.67 9.60
CA LYS A 67 -1.00 6.70 10.02
C LYS A 67 0.38 7.02 9.46
N LEU A 68 0.45 7.49 8.22
CA LEU A 68 1.73 7.87 7.58
C LEU A 68 2.39 9.05 8.30
N GLU A 69 1.61 10.02 8.74
CA GLU A 69 2.12 11.22 9.42
C GLU A 69 2.82 10.91 10.74
N LYS A 70 2.52 9.75 11.34
CA LYS A 70 3.15 9.31 12.58
C LYS A 70 4.50 8.62 12.36
N LEU A 71 4.88 8.36 11.12
CA LEU A 71 6.12 7.68 10.78
C LEU A 71 7.24 8.70 10.53
N ASN A 72 8.47 8.29 10.86
CA ASN A 72 9.64 9.12 10.64
C ASN A 72 10.26 8.83 9.28
N LYS A 73 10.15 9.79 8.36
CA LYS A 73 10.73 9.73 7.00
C LYS A 73 10.52 8.39 6.29
N PRO A 74 9.28 7.92 6.11
CA PRO A 74 9.06 6.70 5.35
C PRO A 74 9.28 6.94 3.85
N TYR A 75 9.77 5.93 3.14
CA TYR A 75 9.72 5.94 1.69
C TYR A 75 8.41 5.29 1.28
N ILE A 76 7.55 6.03 0.60
CA ILE A 76 6.17 5.62 0.31
C ILE A 76 6.06 5.19 -1.13
N ILE A 77 5.63 3.95 -1.35
CA ILE A 77 5.39 3.38 -2.68
C ILE A 77 3.89 3.10 -2.80
N ALA A 78 3.23 3.77 -3.73
CA ALA A 78 1.83 3.51 -4.01
C ALA A 78 1.69 2.47 -5.11
N LEU A 79 0.82 1.47 -4.90
CA LEU A 79 0.43 0.54 -5.95
C LEU A 79 -0.68 1.20 -6.75
N ASP A 80 -0.37 1.56 -7.99
CA ASP A 80 -1.26 2.34 -8.84
C ASP A 80 -1.10 1.92 -10.30
N LEU A 81 -2.21 1.80 -11.01
CA LEU A 81 -2.19 1.38 -12.42
C LEU A 81 -1.42 2.35 -13.31
N SER A 82 -1.32 3.62 -12.92
CA SER A 82 -0.53 4.63 -13.65
C SER A 82 0.96 4.58 -13.31
N GLY A 83 1.38 3.68 -12.42
CA GLY A 83 2.76 3.56 -12.01
C GLY A 83 3.64 2.83 -13.00
N ASN A 84 4.92 2.73 -12.66
CA ASN A 84 5.90 2.04 -13.48
C ASN A 84 5.84 0.53 -13.25
N GLU A 85 5.93 -0.25 -14.33
CA GLU A 85 6.09 -1.69 -14.23
C GLU A 85 7.56 -2.00 -14.03
N LEU A 86 7.85 -2.90 -13.08
CA LEU A 86 9.21 -3.32 -12.78
C LEU A 86 9.31 -4.84 -12.89
N THR A 87 10.43 -5.32 -13.40
CA THR A 87 10.78 -6.74 -13.28
C THR A 87 11.13 -7.04 -11.83
N SER A 88 11.15 -8.33 -11.45
CA SER A 88 11.56 -8.72 -10.08
C SER A 88 12.97 -8.25 -9.74
N PRO A 89 13.99 -8.38 -10.63
CA PRO A 89 15.31 -7.81 -10.35
C PRO A 89 15.30 -6.30 -10.17
N GLU A 90 14.56 -5.57 -11.01
CA GLU A 90 14.43 -4.11 -10.90
C GLU A 90 13.78 -3.71 -9.57
N PHE A 91 12.75 -4.44 -9.15
CA PHE A 91 12.09 -4.20 -7.88
C PHE A 91 13.05 -4.44 -6.70
N SER A 92 13.81 -5.52 -6.74
CA SER A 92 14.82 -5.83 -5.74
C SER A 92 15.87 -4.73 -5.65
N ASP A 93 16.38 -4.26 -6.78
CA ASP A 93 17.36 -3.17 -6.84
C ASP A 93 16.78 -1.88 -6.28
N LYS A 94 15.50 -1.60 -6.57
CA LYS A 94 14.81 -0.42 -6.03
C LYS A 94 14.77 -0.45 -4.51
N ILE A 95 14.40 -1.59 -3.92
CA ILE A 95 14.36 -1.75 -2.47
C ILE A 95 15.75 -1.55 -1.86
N GLN A 96 16.79 -2.15 -2.44
CA GLN A 96 18.16 -1.98 -1.98
C GLN A 96 18.61 -0.53 -2.03
N ASN A 97 18.33 0.17 -3.12
CA ASN A 97 18.72 1.57 -3.29
C ASN A 97 18.03 2.48 -2.28
N ILE A 98 16.76 2.22 -1.96
CA ILE A 98 16.04 2.96 -0.93
C ILE A 98 16.75 2.82 0.41
N ALA A 99 17.11 1.59 0.79
CA ALA A 99 17.83 1.33 2.03
C ALA A 99 19.20 2.00 2.05
N LEU A 100 19.94 1.93 0.95
CA LEU A 100 21.26 2.56 0.83
C LEU A 100 21.21 4.08 0.91
N ASN A 101 20.09 4.68 0.51
CA ASN A 101 19.88 6.14 0.60
C ASN A 101 19.43 6.61 1.99
N GLY A 102 19.47 5.73 2.97
CA GLY A 102 19.25 6.10 4.36
C GLY A 102 17.83 5.93 4.89
N TYR A 103 16.92 5.38 4.08
CA TYR A 103 15.56 5.09 4.55
C TYR A 103 15.54 3.78 5.35
N SER A 104 14.97 3.83 6.53
CA SER A 104 14.81 2.65 7.39
C SER A 104 13.43 2.02 7.29
N THR A 105 12.46 2.73 6.70
CA THR A 105 11.08 2.28 6.58
C THR A 105 10.59 2.50 5.15
N ILE A 106 10.03 1.43 4.56
CA ILE A 106 9.34 1.49 3.28
C ILE A 106 7.88 1.16 3.53
N VAL A 107 6.98 1.99 3.00
CA VAL A 107 5.53 1.76 3.11
C VAL A 107 4.96 1.52 1.73
N PHE A 108 4.25 0.39 1.59
CA PHE A 108 3.47 0.10 0.38
C PHE A 108 2.01 0.43 0.65
N LEU A 109 1.40 1.18 -0.26
CA LEU A 109 0.00 1.58 -0.14
C LEU A 109 -0.86 0.79 -1.12
N ILE A 110 -1.93 0.20 -0.61
CA ILE A 110 -2.94 -0.49 -1.40
C ILE A 110 -4.28 0.16 -1.11
N GLY A 111 -4.90 0.75 -2.12
CA GLY A 111 -6.20 1.41 -1.97
C GLY A 111 -7.36 0.43 -1.89
N GLY A 112 -8.53 0.96 -1.56
CA GLY A 112 -9.78 0.20 -1.59
C GLY A 112 -10.30 0.02 -3.01
N SER A 113 -11.54 -0.45 -3.15
CA SER A 113 -12.15 -0.72 -4.45
C SER A 113 -12.25 0.51 -5.34
N LEU A 114 -12.33 1.70 -4.76
CA LEU A 114 -12.40 2.97 -5.50
C LEU A 114 -11.02 3.62 -5.68
N GLY A 115 -9.95 2.99 -5.20
CA GLY A 115 -8.60 3.51 -5.31
C GLY A 115 -8.21 4.46 -4.19
N MET A 116 -7.15 5.23 -4.44
CA MET A 116 -6.59 6.20 -3.48
C MET A 116 -6.85 7.62 -3.94
N SER A 117 -6.99 8.55 -2.98
CA SER A 117 -7.18 9.97 -3.30
C SER A 117 -5.92 10.54 -3.95
N SER A 118 -6.09 11.63 -4.71
CA SER A 118 -4.96 12.34 -5.32
C SER A 118 -3.95 12.80 -4.27
N LYS A 119 -4.44 13.27 -3.12
CA LYS A 119 -3.58 13.70 -2.03
C LYS A 119 -2.68 12.58 -1.52
N LEU A 120 -3.23 11.39 -1.33
CA LEU A 120 -2.46 10.24 -0.86
C LEU A 120 -1.42 9.82 -1.91
N ILE A 121 -1.81 9.77 -3.19
CA ILE A 121 -0.89 9.45 -4.27
C ILE A 121 0.24 10.47 -4.36
N GLN A 122 -0.05 11.76 -4.19
CA GLN A 122 0.95 12.82 -4.21
C GLN A 122 1.96 12.72 -3.05
N MET A 123 1.58 12.12 -1.95
CA MET A 123 2.47 11.85 -0.83
C MET A 123 3.46 10.73 -1.12
N SER A 124 3.20 9.89 -2.11
CA SER A 124 4.07 8.76 -2.43
C SER A 124 5.36 9.26 -3.11
N ASN A 125 6.46 8.59 -2.78
CA ASN A 125 7.75 8.84 -3.41
C ASN A 125 7.87 8.14 -4.76
N TYR A 126 7.11 7.06 -4.95
CA TYR A 126 7.16 6.26 -6.15
C TYR A 126 5.82 5.55 -6.35
N LYS A 127 5.46 5.33 -7.60
CA LYS A 127 4.27 4.54 -7.97
C LYS A 127 4.71 3.32 -8.75
N VAL A 128 4.24 2.15 -8.33
CA VAL A 128 4.53 0.89 -9.01
C VAL A 128 3.22 0.25 -9.48
N CYS A 129 3.26 -0.30 -10.67
CA CYS A 129 2.18 -1.09 -11.25
C CYS A 129 2.66 -2.52 -11.40
N PHE A 130 1.99 -3.47 -10.76
CA PHE A 130 2.33 -4.89 -10.91
C PHE A 130 1.86 -5.44 -12.25
N SER A 131 0.71 -4.96 -12.71
CA SER A 131 0.14 -5.35 -13.99
C SER A 131 -0.88 -4.30 -14.41
N LYS A 132 -1.00 -4.08 -15.71
CA LYS A 132 -2.06 -3.20 -16.26
C LYS A 132 -3.42 -3.88 -16.27
N LEU A 133 -3.45 -5.18 -15.96
CA LEU A 133 -4.70 -5.92 -15.83
C LEU A 133 -5.33 -5.59 -14.48
N THR A 134 -6.61 -5.28 -14.49
CA THR A 134 -7.39 -5.06 -13.26
C THR A 134 -8.14 -6.34 -12.90
N PHE A 135 -8.26 -6.57 -11.63
CA PHE A 135 -8.97 -7.73 -11.10
C PHE A 135 -10.28 -7.32 -10.45
#